data_805385726a49faebc358a8632a069247
#
_entry.id   805385726a49faebc358a8632a069247
#
_cell.length_a   1.000
_cell.length_b   1.000
_cell.length_c   1.000
_cell.angle_alpha   90.00
_cell.angle_beta   90.00
_cell.angle_gamma   90.00
#
_symmetry.space_group_name_H-M   'P 1'
#
loop_
_entity.id
_entity.type
_entity.pdbx_description
1 polymer ?
#
loop_
_entity_poly.entity_id
_entity_poly.type
_entity_poly.pdbx_seq_one_letter_code
_entity_poly.pdbx_strand_id
1 'polypeptide(L)'
;MKVVIIPEPILQPDITKEDMDIRWKVLQDLPEVDELVIHHFDGYPSNEMLHPVIGDADAVIGMWVNGNNINMDFLSQHPNLKYVATLGHGFGEFDVDMTRKKNMVITNTIYGAQTIAEYAWALLMEICHHVERHSENVKKIDWDHATLKDYETFGEVLTPQIELYGKTCGIFGLGAIGFAFAKMAQGFGMRVISYSRHKKTDPKYDFIEQVDFHTFLKESDVISIHDTINPFNGKYL
;
A
#
# COMPACT_ATOMS: atom_id res chain seq x y z
N MET A 1 -4.95 5.50 -30.63
CA MET A 1 -3.92 6.01 -29.70
C MET A 1 -2.87 4.94 -29.45
N LYS A 2 -1.64 5.36 -29.18
CA LYS A 2 -0.56 4.47 -28.73
C LYS A 2 -0.56 4.38 -27.21
N VAL A 3 -0.64 3.17 -26.68
CA VAL A 3 -0.68 2.88 -25.23
C VAL A 3 0.55 2.08 -24.84
N VAL A 4 1.25 2.55 -23.82
CA VAL A 4 2.39 1.84 -23.21
C VAL A 4 1.99 1.30 -21.84
N ILE A 5 2.23 0.02 -21.63
CA ILE A 5 2.00 -0.65 -20.35
C ILE A 5 3.36 -0.98 -19.73
N ILE A 6 3.51 -0.61 -18.47
CA ILE A 6 4.67 -0.96 -17.63
C ILE A 6 4.12 -1.77 -16.44
N PRO A 7 3.99 -3.10 -16.59
CA PRO A 7 3.40 -3.94 -15.54
C PRO A 7 4.21 -3.91 -14.26
N GLU A 8 3.56 -4.33 -13.17
CA GLU A 8 4.23 -4.63 -11.91
C GLU A 8 5.24 -5.77 -12.06
N PRO A 9 6.28 -5.81 -11.19
CA PRO A 9 7.20 -6.94 -11.14
C PRO A 9 6.46 -8.24 -10.82
N ILE A 10 6.90 -9.33 -11.43
CA ILE A 10 6.36 -10.67 -11.14
C ILE A 10 6.93 -11.13 -9.81
N LEU A 11 6.07 -11.20 -8.79
CA LEU A 11 6.44 -11.61 -7.43
C LEU A 11 6.03 -13.06 -7.12
N GLN A 12 5.21 -13.67 -7.98
CA GLN A 12 4.70 -15.03 -7.80
C GLN A 12 5.47 -15.98 -8.73
N PRO A 13 6.07 -17.05 -8.20
CA PRO A 13 6.93 -17.93 -8.99
C PRO A 13 6.20 -18.74 -10.08
N ASP A 14 4.88 -18.83 -9.99
CA ASP A 14 3.98 -19.54 -10.91
C ASP A 14 3.36 -18.63 -11.98
N ILE A 15 3.67 -17.32 -11.96
CA ILE A 15 3.20 -16.36 -12.96
C ILE A 15 4.36 -15.98 -13.89
N THR A 16 4.13 -16.12 -15.19
CA THR A 16 5.10 -15.72 -16.21
C THR A 16 4.85 -14.30 -16.76
N LYS A 17 5.82 -13.74 -17.51
CA LYS A 17 5.61 -12.47 -18.24
C LYS A 17 4.48 -12.62 -19.25
N GLU A 18 4.37 -13.76 -19.90
CA GLU A 18 3.29 -14.08 -20.85
C GLU A 18 1.91 -14.05 -20.18
N ASP A 19 1.79 -14.58 -18.96
CA ASP A 19 0.52 -14.55 -18.21
C ASP A 19 0.12 -13.13 -17.84
N MET A 20 1.08 -12.27 -17.51
CA MET A 20 0.85 -10.85 -17.27
C MET A 20 0.44 -10.13 -18.55
N ASP A 21 1.12 -10.36 -19.65
CA ASP A 21 0.86 -9.72 -20.93
C ASP A 21 -0.53 -10.05 -21.47
N ILE A 22 -1.00 -11.29 -21.29
CA ILE A 22 -2.36 -11.69 -21.71
C ILE A 22 -3.42 -10.80 -21.07
N ARG A 23 -3.25 -10.41 -19.82
CA ARG A 23 -4.20 -9.53 -19.10
C ARG A 23 -4.27 -8.13 -19.74
N TRP A 24 -3.12 -7.61 -20.20
CA TRP A 24 -3.03 -6.30 -20.81
C TRP A 24 -3.42 -6.29 -22.27
N LYS A 25 -3.24 -7.40 -22.99
CA LYS A 25 -3.59 -7.54 -24.41
C LYS A 25 -5.08 -7.31 -24.69
N VAL A 26 -5.95 -7.43 -23.69
CA VAL A 26 -7.37 -7.06 -23.83
C VAL A 26 -7.57 -5.61 -24.28
N LEU A 27 -6.63 -4.73 -23.98
CA LEU A 27 -6.68 -3.33 -24.43
C LEU A 27 -6.49 -3.18 -25.94
N GLN A 28 -5.89 -4.15 -26.60
CA GLN A 28 -5.68 -4.16 -28.06
C GLN A 28 -6.97 -4.32 -28.86
N ASP A 29 -8.02 -4.86 -28.20
CA ASP A 29 -9.33 -5.03 -28.83
C ASP A 29 -10.19 -3.76 -28.76
N LEU A 30 -9.71 -2.71 -28.08
CA LEU A 30 -10.40 -1.42 -28.03
C LEU A 30 -10.18 -0.64 -29.34
N PRO A 31 -11.24 -0.13 -29.97
CA PRO A 31 -11.14 0.56 -31.27
C PRO A 31 -10.30 1.85 -31.24
N GLU A 32 -10.08 2.41 -30.05
CA GLU A 32 -9.25 3.61 -29.85
C GLU A 32 -7.76 3.29 -29.71
N VAL A 33 -7.36 2.01 -29.58
CA VAL A 33 -5.97 1.58 -29.40
C VAL A 33 -5.41 1.10 -30.74
N ASP A 34 -4.55 1.90 -31.34
CA ASP A 34 -3.89 1.57 -32.61
C ASP A 34 -2.61 0.75 -32.39
N GLU A 35 -1.91 1.03 -31.26
CA GLU A 35 -0.66 0.38 -30.89
C GLU A 35 -0.63 0.14 -29.37
N LEU A 36 -0.35 -1.09 -28.97
CA LEU A 36 -0.14 -1.49 -27.58
C LEU A 36 1.30 -2.00 -27.41
N VAL A 37 2.07 -1.36 -26.54
CA VAL A 37 3.42 -1.76 -26.16
C VAL A 37 3.41 -2.21 -24.70
N ILE A 38 3.88 -3.42 -24.41
CA ILE A 38 4.04 -3.92 -23.04
C ILE A 38 5.54 -4.06 -22.79
N HIS A 39 6.05 -3.37 -21.75
CA HIS A 39 7.47 -3.36 -21.42
C HIS A 39 7.70 -3.67 -19.94
N HIS A 40 8.45 -4.72 -19.67
CA HIS A 40 8.82 -5.12 -18.31
C HIS A 40 10.19 -4.57 -17.93
N PHE A 41 10.26 -3.91 -16.77
CA PHE A 41 11.52 -3.56 -16.13
C PHE A 41 11.83 -4.55 -14.99
N ASP A 42 13.10 -4.84 -14.80
CA ASP A 42 13.55 -5.72 -13.70
C ASP A 42 13.62 -4.98 -12.33
N GLY A 43 13.23 -3.71 -12.28
CA GLY A 43 13.21 -2.88 -11.09
C GLY A 43 12.68 -1.48 -11.39
N TYR A 44 12.85 -0.55 -10.47
CA TYR A 44 12.40 0.84 -10.65
C TYR A 44 13.17 1.52 -11.79
N PRO A 45 12.52 1.92 -12.89
CA PRO A 45 13.19 2.54 -14.02
C PRO A 45 13.59 3.99 -13.75
N SER A 46 14.77 4.38 -14.22
CA SER A 46 15.14 5.79 -14.29
C SER A 46 14.39 6.50 -15.44
N ASN A 47 14.41 7.84 -15.45
CA ASN A 47 13.82 8.60 -16.54
C ASN A 47 14.48 8.28 -17.90
N GLU A 48 15.81 8.07 -17.91
CA GLU A 48 16.51 7.68 -19.13
C GLU A 48 16.03 6.33 -19.68
N MET A 49 15.61 5.42 -18.81
CA MET A 49 15.04 4.13 -19.21
C MET A 49 13.58 4.27 -19.70
N LEU A 50 12.83 5.20 -19.11
CA LEU A 50 11.43 5.45 -19.46
C LEU A 50 11.27 6.17 -20.80
N HIS A 51 12.15 7.14 -21.11
CA HIS A 51 12.05 7.95 -22.32
C HIS A 51 11.92 7.12 -23.62
N PRO A 52 12.79 6.14 -23.92
CA PRO A 52 12.69 5.35 -25.13
C PRO A 52 11.48 4.42 -25.16
N VAL A 53 11.00 3.97 -24.00
CA VAL A 53 9.84 3.06 -23.88
C VAL A 53 8.55 3.82 -24.10
N ILE A 54 8.39 4.97 -23.49
CA ILE A 54 7.19 5.81 -23.62
C ILE A 54 7.16 6.48 -24.99
N GLY A 55 8.30 7.00 -25.47
CA GLY A 55 8.44 7.57 -26.80
C GLY A 55 7.35 8.60 -27.12
N ASP A 56 6.57 8.34 -28.17
CA ASP A 56 5.47 9.17 -28.67
C ASP A 56 4.07 8.73 -28.18
N ALA A 57 3.99 7.92 -27.14
CA ALA A 57 2.73 7.40 -26.62
C ALA A 57 1.74 8.49 -26.22
N ASP A 58 0.46 8.20 -26.43
CA ASP A 58 -0.67 9.02 -25.94
C ASP A 58 -1.02 8.72 -24.50
N ALA A 59 -0.81 7.47 -24.07
CA ALA A 59 -1.16 6.97 -22.76
C ALA A 59 -0.08 6.04 -22.19
N VAL A 60 0.15 6.11 -20.88
CA VAL A 60 0.98 5.16 -20.14
C VAL A 60 0.22 4.62 -18.92
N ILE A 61 0.31 3.33 -18.72
CA ILE A 61 -0.26 2.64 -17.54
C ILE A 61 0.88 1.87 -16.87
N GLY A 62 1.16 2.11 -15.60
CA GLY A 62 2.27 1.40 -14.99
C GLY A 62 2.42 1.53 -13.48
N MET A 63 3.06 0.54 -12.88
CA MET A 63 3.41 0.53 -11.46
C MET A 63 4.46 1.60 -11.13
N TRP A 64 5.43 1.78 -12.01
CA TRP A 64 6.58 2.67 -11.80
C TRP A 64 6.37 4.07 -12.37
N VAL A 65 5.15 4.37 -12.80
CA VAL A 65 4.79 5.67 -13.38
C VAL A 65 4.14 6.51 -12.30
N ASN A 66 4.84 7.52 -11.81
CA ASN A 66 4.39 8.36 -10.71
C ASN A 66 4.91 9.81 -10.86
N GLY A 67 4.55 10.68 -9.94
CA GLY A 67 4.92 12.10 -10.01
C GLY A 67 6.41 12.40 -9.89
N ASN A 68 7.23 11.46 -9.41
CA ASN A 68 8.68 11.66 -9.34
C ASN A 68 9.32 11.57 -10.74
N ASN A 69 8.81 10.68 -11.58
CA ASN A 69 9.33 10.50 -12.94
C ASN A 69 8.48 11.21 -14.01
N ILE A 70 7.19 11.35 -13.85
CA ILE A 70 6.33 12.12 -14.76
C ILE A 70 6.22 13.57 -14.28
N ASN A 71 7.27 14.32 -14.46
CA ASN A 71 7.36 15.74 -14.11
C ASN A 71 7.38 16.62 -15.37
N MET A 72 7.51 17.96 -15.20
CA MET A 72 7.50 18.90 -16.33
C MET A 72 8.61 18.65 -17.33
N ASP A 73 9.81 18.31 -16.88
CA ASP A 73 10.95 18.05 -17.76
C ASP A 73 10.69 16.80 -18.61
N PHE A 74 10.16 15.74 -17.98
CA PHE A 74 9.76 14.53 -18.69
C PHE A 74 8.68 14.82 -19.74
N LEU A 75 7.62 15.53 -19.34
CA LEU A 75 6.49 15.84 -20.22
C LEU A 75 6.85 16.82 -21.35
N SER A 76 7.92 17.60 -21.21
CA SER A 76 8.42 18.44 -22.30
C SER A 76 8.94 17.64 -23.50
N GLN A 77 9.43 16.41 -23.22
CA GLN A 77 9.94 15.48 -24.21
C GLN A 77 8.88 14.50 -24.72
N HIS A 78 7.71 14.44 -24.07
CA HIS A 78 6.57 13.57 -24.43
C HIS A 78 5.29 14.40 -24.64
N PRO A 79 5.22 15.26 -25.66
CA PRO A 79 4.10 16.19 -25.84
C PRO A 79 2.76 15.48 -26.17
N ASN A 80 2.81 14.25 -26.65
CA ASN A 80 1.63 13.46 -26.98
C ASN A 80 0.98 12.83 -25.75
N LEU A 81 1.74 12.67 -24.66
CA LEU A 81 1.24 11.99 -23.46
C LEU A 81 0.14 12.80 -22.77
N LYS A 82 -1.08 12.27 -22.77
CA LYS A 82 -2.29 12.90 -22.21
C LYS A 82 -2.94 12.11 -21.10
N TYR A 83 -2.60 10.84 -20.98
CA TYR A 83 -3.18 9.98 -19.96
C TYR A 83 -2.10 9.17 -19.25
N VAL A 84 -2.14 9.20 -17.92
CA VAL A 84 -1.28 8.40 -17.03
C VAL A 84 -2.15 7.66 -16.04
N ALA A 85 -2.12 6.32 -16.08
CA ALA A 85 -2.71 5.49 -15.05
C ALA A 85 -1.59 4.90 -14.20
N THR A 86 -1.43 5.38 -12.97
CA THR A 86 -0.55 4.72 -12.02
C THR A 86 -1.22 3.49 -11.43
N LEU A 87 -0.52 2.36 -11.40
CA LEU A 87 -0.98 1.16 -10.70
C LEU A 87 -0.76 1.25 -9.19
N GLY A 88 -0.27 2.39 -8.71
CA GLY A 88 -0.16 2.70 -7.29
C GLY A 88 -1.50 3.14 -6.68
N HIS A 89 -1.58 3.07 -5.35
CA HIS A 89 -2.77 3.47 -4.60
C HIS A 89 -2.90 4.99 -4.42
N GLY A 90 -1.78 5.71 -4.49
CA GLY A 90 -1.71 7.16 -4.32
C GLY A 90 -1.39 7.89 -5.62
N PHE A 91 -1.78 9.15 -5.67
CA PHE A 91 -1.42 10.08 -6.75
C PHE A 91 -0.79 11.37 -6.20
N GLY A 92 -0.54 11.44 -4.89
CA GLY A 92 -0.09 12.65 -4.20
C GLY A 92 1.27 13.20 -4.61
N GLU A 93 2.05 12.43 -5.37
CA GLU A 93 3.33 12.85 -5.93
C GLU A 93 3.20 13.64 -7.24
N PHE A 94 2.02 13.61 -7.88
CA PHE A 94 1.79 14.37 -9.10
C PHE A 94 1.46 15.83 -8.79
N ASP A 95 2.09 16.74 -9.53
CA ASP A 95 1.74 18.16 -9.51
C ASP A 95 0.41 18.36 -10.25
N VAL A 96 -0.66 18.57 -9.49
CA VAL A 96 -2.03 18.73 -10.01
C VAL A 96 -2.15 19.97 -10.91
N ASP A 97 -1.43 21.05 -10.61
CA ASP A 97 -1.48 22.27 -11.44
C ASP A 97 -0.78 22.06 -12.78
N MET A 98 0.31 21.30 -12.78
CA MET A 98 0.99 20.87 -13.99
C MET A 98 0.05 20.03 -14.88
N THR A 99 -0.61 19.03 -14.30
CA THR A 99 -1.50 18.13 -15.06
C THR A 99 -2.66 18.89 -15.70
N ARG A 100 -3.25 19.85 -14.98
CA ARG A 100 -4.28 20.73 -15.51
C ARG A 100 -3.79 21.60 -16.68
N LYS A 101 -2.61 22.21 -16.54
CA LYS A 101 -2.00 23.03 -17.60
C LYS A 101 -1.71 22.23 -18.88
N LYS A 102 -1.41 20.96 -18.74
CA LYS A 102 -1.12 20.04 -19.85
C LYS A 102 -2.36 19.32 -20.38
N ASN A 103 -3.56 19.55 -19.83
CA ASN A 103 -4.78 18.78 -20.09
C ASN A 103 -4.55 17.27 -19.99
N MET A 104 -3.72 16.86 -19.03
CA MET A 104 -3.39 15.47 -18.79
C MET A 104 -4.33 14.89 -17.72
N VAL A 105 -4.85 13.70 -17.99
CA VAL A 105 -5.66 12.95 -17.02
C VAL A 105 -4.76 11.96 -16.29
N ILE A 106 -4.85 11.97 -14.96
CA ILE A 106 -4.17 10.98 -14.12
C ILE A 106 -5.22 10.19 -13.35
N THR A 107 -5.08 8.88 -13.37
CA THR A 107 -5.86 7.96 -12.54
C THR A 107 -4.94 7.08 -11.71
N ASN A 108 -5.46 6.63 -10.59
CA ASN A 108 -4.82 5.63 -9.73
C ASN A 108 -5.73 4.42 -9.58
N THR A 109 -5.21 3.36 -8.99
CA THR A 109 -5.97 2.14 -8.73
C THR A 109 -6.47 2.12 -7.28
N ILE A 110 -7.69 1.59 -7.09
CA ILE A 110 -8.28 1.38 -5.77
C ILE A 110 -8.23 -0.13 -5.48
N TYR A 111 -7.07 -0.62 -5.08
CA TYR A 111 -6.90 -2.01 -4.65
C TYR A 111 -5.97 -2.09 -3.44
N GLY A 112 -5.90 -3.26 -2.84
CA GLY A 112 -4.90 -3.54 -1.79
C GLY A 112 -5.21 -2.96 -0.41
N ALA A 113 -6.36 -2.33 -0.20
CA ALA A 113 -6.71 -1.80 1.12
C ALA A 113 -6.70 -2.91 2.19
N GLN A 114 -7.20 -4.08 1.85
CA GLN A 114 -7.18 -5.26 2.72
C GLN A 114 -5.73 -5.74 2.95
N THR A 115 -4.96 -5.91 1.89
CA THR A 115 -3.55 -6.36 1.96
C THR A 115 -2.67 -5.41 2.78
N ILE A 116 -2.84 -4.10 2.59
CA ILE A 116 -2.10 -3.09 3.36
C ILE A 116 -2.49 -3.17 4.85
N ALA A 117 -3.79 -3.31 5.14
CA ALA A 117 -4.26 -3.46 6.51
C ALA A 117 -3.75 -4.75 7.16
N GLU A 118 -3.71 -5.87 6.42
CA GLU A 118 -3.14 -7.15 6.89
C GLU A 118 -1.66 -7.02 7.20
N TYR A 119 -0.89 -6.33 6.36
CA TYR A 119 0.52 -6.10 6.63
C TYR A 119 0.73 -5.23 7.88
N ALA A 120 -0.05 -4.16 8.04
CA ALA A 120 -0.01 -3.33 9.25
C ALA A 120 -0.41 -4.14 10.51
N TRP A 121 -1.38 -5.06 10.36
CA TRP A 121 -1.78 -5.98 11.43
C TRP A 121 -0.66 -6.96 11.78
N ALA A 122 0.04 -7.51 10.79
CA ALA A 122 1.19 -8.39 11.01
C ALA A 122 2.31 -7.68 11.80
N LEU A 123 2.60 -6.41 11.46
CA LEU A 123 3.55 -5.59 12.22
C LEU A 123 3.11 -5.39 13.67
N LEU A 124 1.82 -5.14 13.91
CA LEU A 124 1.27 -5.03 15.28
C LEU A 124 1.45 -6.33 16.05
N MET A 125 1.15 -7.48 15.44
CA MET A 125 1.33 -8.80 16.06
C MET A 125 2.80 -9.07 16.38
N GLU A 126 3.73 -8.67 15.49
CA GLU A 126 5.16 -8.78 15.75
C GLU A 126 5.59 -7.94 16.97
N ILE A 127 5.10 -6.71 17.07
CA ILE A 127 5.37 -5.83 18.22
C ILE A 127 4.82 -6.43 19.51
N CYS A 128 3.64 -7.03 19.48
CA CYS A 128 2.98 -7.59 20.64
C CYS A 128 3.56 -8.93 21.10
N HIS A 129 4.04 -9.75 20.17
CA HIS A 129 4.40 -11.14 20.43
C HIS A 129 5.84 -11.49 20.09
N HIS A 130 6.62 -10.60 19.48
CA HIS A 130 8.04 -10.79 19.15
C HIS A 130 8.31 -12.12 18.41
N VAL A 131 7.49 -12.45 17.41
CA VAL A 131 7.48 -13.73 16.71
C VAL A 131 8.83 -14.06 16.09
N GLU A 132 9.49 -13.06 15.45
CA GLU A 132 10.81 -13.23 14.85
C GLU A 132 11.85 -13.63 15.90
N ARG A 133 11.90 -12.90 17.02
CA ARG A 133 12.83 -13.16 18.11
C ARG A 133 12.67 -14.57 18.69
N HIS A 134 11.43 -14.97 18.92
CA HIS A 134 11.14 -16.33 19.41
C HIS A 134 11.51 -17.38 18.37
N SER A 135 11.19 -17.17 17.10
CA SER A 135 11.56 -18.06 16.01
C SER A 135 13.08 -18.24 15.90
N GLU A 136 13.85 -17.15 15.98
CA GLU A 136 15.31 -17.19 15.95
C GLU A 136 15.91 -17.97 17.13
N ASN A 137 15.29 -17.91 18.31
CA ASN A 137 15.76 -18.69 19.45
C ASN A 137 15.45 -20.18 19.28
N VAL A 138 14.28 -20.53 18.77
CA VAL A 138 13.92 -21.93 18.47
C VAL A 138 14.87 -22.55 17.44
N LYS A 139 15.27 -21.79 16.41
CA LYS A 139 16.22 -22.24 15.40
C LYS A 139 17.62 -22.53 15.91
N LYS A 140 18.01 -21.95 17.06
CA LYS A 140 19.33 -22.17 17.67
C LYS A 140 19.42 -23.46 18.49
N ILE A 141 18.29 -24.11 18.77
CA ILE A 141 18.25 -25.35 19.54
C ILE A 141 18.67 -26.53 18.63
N ASP A 142 19.68 -27.29 19.08
CA ASP A 142 19.99 -28.58 18.48
C ASP A 142 18.95 -29.61 18.92
N TRP A 143 17.91 -29.78 18.11
CA TRP A 143 16.77 -30.63 18.44
C TRP A 143 17.12 -32.11 18.49
N ASP A 144 18.19 -32.56 17.82
CA ASP A 144 18.64 -33.95 17.86
C ASP A 144 19.29 -34.30 19.19
N HIS A 145 19.81 -33.28 19.91
CA HIS A 145 20.45 -33.44 21.21
C HIS A 145 19.81 -32.56 22.30
N ALA A 146 18.57 -32.12 22.09
CA ALA A 146 17.86 -31.22 23.00
C ALA A 146 17.71 -31.83 24.42
N THR A 147 17.98 -31.00 25.40
CA THR A 147 17.89 -31.36 26.83
C THR A 147 16.65 -30.75 27.49
N LEU A 148 16.30 -31.18 28.69
CA LEU A 148 15.23 -30.54 29.46
C LEU A 148 15.46 -29.03 29.62
N LYS A 149 16.71 -28.59 29.73
CA LYS A 149 17.05 -27.17 29.85
C LYS A 149 16.73 -26.40 28.58
N ASP A 150 16.87 -27.00 27.42
CA ASP A 150 16.50 -26.37 26.16
C ASP A 150 14.97 -26.24 26.05
N TYR A 151 14.21 -27.22 26.52
CA TYR A 151 12.74 -27.14 26.62
C TYR A 151 12.29 -26.09 27.65
N GLU A 152 12.98 -25.95 28.75
CA GLU A 152 12.71 -24.88 29.74
C GLU A 152 12.94 -23.51 29.11
N THR A 153 14.06 -23.32 28.40
CA THR A 153 14.39 -22.08 27.69
C THR A 153 13.38 -21.77 26.57
N PHE A 154 12.90 -22.81 25.85
CA PHE A 154 11.88 -22.65 24.82
C PHE A 154 10.52 -22.26 25.41
N GLY A 155 10.16 -22.83 26.57
CA GLY A 155 8.91 -22.51 27.28
C GLY A 155 8.93 -21.14 27.97
N GLU A 156 10.12 -20.55 28.18
CA GLU A 156 10.23 -19.23 28.77
C GLU A 156 9.83 -18.14 27.76
N VAL A 157 8.92 -17.28 28.16
CA VAL A 157 8.57 -16.08 27.41
C VAL A 157 9.72 -15.08 27.56
N LEU A 158 10.57 -14.97 26.55
CA LEU A 158 11.76 -14.14 26.55
C LEU A 158 11.47 -12.63 26.58
N THR A 159 10.24 -12.26 26.32
CA THR A 159 9.76 -10.89 26.31
C THR A 159 8.34 -10.82 26.85
N PRO A 160 7.97 -9.71 27.52
CA PRO A 160 6.57 -9.50 27.89
C PRO A 160 5.67 -9.56 26.65
N GLN A 161 4.62 -10.37 26.73
CA GLN A 161 3.60 -10.46 25.68
C GLN A 161 2.53 -9.39 25.95
N ILE A 162 2.01 -8.81 24.87
CA ILE A 162 0.91 -7.84 24.93
C ILE A 162 -0.33 -8.51 24.32
N GLU A 163 -1.30 -8.80 25.19
CA GLU A 163 -2.61 -9.27 24.75
C GLU A 163 -3.45 -8.10 24.23
N LEU A 164 -4.04 -8.25 23.06
CA LEU A 164 -4.85 -7.20 22.42
C LEU A 164 -6.31 -7.21 22.88
N TYR A 165 -6.81 -8.35 23.37
CA TYR A 165 -8.18 -8.47 23.85
C TYR A 165 -8.50 -7.44 24.95
N GLY A 166 -9.62 -6.75 24.81
CA GLY A 166 -10.07 -5.72 25.74
C GLY A 166 -9.30 -4.38 25.68
N LYS A 167 -8.25 -4.28 24.87
CA LYS A 167 -7.52 -3.01 24.66
C LYS A 167 -8.23 -2.13 23.65
N THR A 168 -7.85 -0.86 23.60
CA THR A 168 -8.40 0.15 22.69
C THR A 168 -7.49 0.34 21.50
N CYS A 169 -8.03 0.09 20.30
CA CYS A 169 -7.37 0.38 19.04
C CYS A 169 -7.85 1.72 18.48
N GLY A 170 -6.95 2.68 18.38
CA GLY A 170 -7.17 3.99 17.77
C GLY A 170 -6.81 3.98 16.29
N ILE A 171 -7.77 4.34 15.44
CA ILE A 171 -7.59 4.46 13.99
C ILE A 171 -7.51 5.94 13.63
N PHE A 172 -6.34 6.38 13.17
CA PHE A 172 -6.17 7.72 12.64
C PHE A 172 -6.37 7.70 11.11
N GLY A 173 -7.46 8.28 10.64
CA GLY A 173 -7.85 8.23 9.22
C GLY A 173 -8.72 7.01 8.87
N LEU A 174 -10.04 7.21 8.87
CA LEU A 174 -11.03 6.15 8.61
C LEU A 174 -11.38 6.08 7.11
N GLY A 175 -10.37 5.79 6.28
CA GLY A 175 -10.49 5.44 4.87
C GLY A 175 -10.68 3.92 4.66
N ALA A 176 -10.48 3.43 3.44
CA ALA A 176 -10.62 2.00 3.12
C ALA A 176 -9.67 1.11 3.92
N ILE A 177 -8.39 1.53 4.06
CA ILE A 177 -7.35 0.80 4.80
C ILE A 177 -7.67 0.83 6.30
N GLY A 178 -7.93 2.03 6.86
CA GLY A 178 -8.27 2.17 8.28
C GLY A 178 -9.53 1.39 8.67
N PHE A 179 -10.52 1.31 7.79
CA PHE A 179 -11.71 0.49 8.01
C PHE A 179 -11.41 -1.01 7.99
N ALA A 180 -10.56 -1.48 7.07
CA ALA A 180 -10.14 -2.88 7.04
C ALA A 180 -9.38 -3.25 8.32
N PHE A 181 -8.46 -2.38 8.78
CA PHE A 181 -7.72 -2.56 10.03
C PHE A 181 -8.66 -2.56 11.25
N ALA A 182 -9.65 -1.66 11.27
CA ALA A 182 -10.65 -1.59 12.34
C ALA A 182 -11.45 -2.90 12.50
N LYS A 183 -11.81 -3.56 11.39
CA LYS A 183 -12.48 -4.87 11.43
C LYS A 183 -11.60 -5.96 12.03
N MET A 184 -10.29 -5.93 11.77
CA MET A 184 -9.35 -6.86 12.40
C MET A 184 -9.29 -6.62 13.90
N ALA A 185 -9.17 -5.36 14.34
CA ALA A 185 -9.17 -4.99 15.75
C ALA A 185 -10.46 -5.44 16.46
N GLN A 186 -11.61 -5.25 15.83
CA GLN A 186 -12.89 -5.76 16.35
C GLN A 186 -12.89 -7.29 16.48
N GLY A 187 -12.35 -8.00 15.47
CA GLY A 187 -12.24 -9.47 15.48
C GLY A 187 -11.35 -10.01 16.60
N PHE A 188 -10.36 -9.21 17.05
CA PHE A 188 -9.51 -9.51 18.20
C PHE A 188 -10.12 -9.07 19.55
N GLY A 189 -11.37 -8.60 19.56
CA GLY A 189 -12.06 -8.20 20.79
C GLY A 189 -11.60 -6.88 21.36
N MET A 190 -10.98 -6.03 20.54
CA MET A 190 -10.59 -4.68 20.95
C MET A 190 -11.78 -3.71 20.87
N ARG A 191 -11.79 -2.70 21.75
CA ARG A 191 -12.59 -1.50 21.53
C ARG A 191 -11.96 -0.69 20.39
N VAL A 192 -12.76 -0.27 19.41
CA VAL A 192 -12.25 0.48 18.27
C VAL A 192 -12.73 1.93 18.35
N ILE A 193 -11.78 2.85 18.45
CA ILE A 193 -12.05 4.28 18.37
C ILE A 193 -11.38 4.87 17.13
N SER A 194 -11.89 5.97 16.58
CA SER A 194 -11.26 6.62 15.44
C SER A 194 -11.30 8.14 15.56
N TYR A 195 -10.24 8.74 14.97
CA TYR A 195 -10.22 10.17 14.68
C TYR A 195 -10.06 10.37 13.18
N SER A 196 -10.93 11.20 12.60
CA SER A 196 -10.86 11.62 11.20
C SER A 196 -11.47 13.00 11.03
N ARG A 197 -10.99 13.77 10.03
CA ARG A 197 -11.47 15.14 9.76
C ARG A 197 -12.98 15.22 9.47
N HIS A 198 -13.54 14.19 8.89
CA HIS A 198 -14.95 14.11 8.54
C HIS A 198 -15.59 12.88 9.20
N LYS A 199 -16.67 13.13 9.93
CA LYS A 199 -17.43 12.06 10.57
C LYS A 199 -18.02 11.12 9.52
N LYS A 200 -17.89 9.82 9.74
CA LYS A 200 -18.48 8.77 8.92
C LYS A 200 -19.87 8.42 9.45
N THR A 201 -20.86 8.38 8.56
CA THR A 201 -22.27 8.16 8.92
C THR A 201 -22.87 6.90 8.31
N ASP A 202 -22.12 6.18 7.49
CA ASP A 202 -22.54 4.90 6.91
C ASP A 202 -22.64 3.86 8.04
N PRO A 203 -23.74 3.07 8.14
CA PRO A 203 -23.94 2.06 9.19
C PRO A 203 -22.81 1.03 9.35
N LYS A 204 -22.01 0.79 8.30
CA LYS A 204 -20.84 -0.09 8.40
C LYS A 204 -19.82 0.36 9.44
N TYR A 205 -19.82 1.66 9.82
CA TYR A 205 -18.90 2.22 10.81
C TYR A 205 -19.49 2.23 12.24
N ASP A 206 -20.71 1.74 12.49
CA ASP A 206 -21.40 1.84 13.78
C ASP A 206 -20.65 1.15 14.93
N PHE A 207 -19.79 0.18 14.65
CA PHE A 207 -18.93 -0.46 15.66
C PHE A 207 -17.71 0.37 16.04
N ILE A 208 -17.44 1.48 15.35
CA ILE A 208 -16.29 2.35 15.55
C ILE A 208 -16.76 3.62 16.28
N GLU A 209 -16.26 3.85 17.46
CA GLU A 209 -16.54 5.07 18.21
C GLU A 209 -15.70 6.21 17.64
N GLN A 210 -16.34 7.21 17.04
CA GLN A 210 -15.67 8.37 16.48
C GLN A 210 -15.53 9.44 17.56
N VAL A 211 -14.31 9.76 17.96
CA VAL A 211 -13.97 10.62 19.09
C VAL A 211 -13.20 11.87 18.66
N ASP A 212 -13.08 12.85 19.53
CA ASP A 212 -12.16 13.98 19.34
C ASP A 212 -10.70 13.55 19.48
N PHE A 213 -9.77 14.41 19.01
CA PHE A 213 -8.35 14.09 18.97
C PHE A 213 -7.74 13.87 20.36
N HIS A 214 -8.15 14.60 21.37
CA HIS A 214 -7.63 14.44 22.72
C HIS A 214 -8.06 13.09 23.32
N THR A 215 -9.33 12.74 23.20
CA THR A 215 -9.87 11.44 23.62
C THR A 215 -9.17 10.30 22.86
N PHE A 216 -8.99 10.47 21.55
CA PHE A 216 -8.28 9.52 20.70
C PHE A 216 -6.85 9.20 21.23
N LEU A 217 -6.06 10.24 21.53
CA LEU A 217 -4.69 10.05 22.07
C LEU A 217 -4.69 9.47 23.48
N LYS A 218 -5.65 9.89 24.30
CA LYS A 218 -5.69 9.48 25.71
C LYS A 218 -6.12 8.03 25.91
N GLU A 219 -7.04 7.56 25.08
CA GLU A 219 -7.70 6.27 25.31
C GLU A 219 -7.15 5.14 24.44
N SER A 220 -6.31 5.43 23.44
CA SER A 220 -5.71 4.40 22.60
C SER A 220 -4.57 3.69 23.29
N ASP A 221 -4.63 2.36 23.37
CA ASP A 221 -3.48 1.50 23.71
C ASP A 221 -2.59 1.26 22.48
N VAL A 222 -3.22 1.23 21.30
CA VAL A 222 -2.58 1.07 19.99
C VAL A 222 -3.09 2.14 19.05
N ILE A 223 -2.22 2.78 18.31
CA ILE A 223 -2.59 3.75 17.25
C ILE A 223 -2.08 3.26 15.91
N SER A 224 -3.01 3.13 14.94
CA SER A 224 -2.67 2.85 13.55
C SER A 224 -3.06 4.04 12.66
N ILE A 225 -2.07 4.53 11.90
CA ILE A 225 -2.22 5.75 11.09
C ILE A 225 -2.47 5.36 9.63
N HIS A 226 -3.62 5.78 9.10
CA HIS A 226 -4.08 5.49 7.74
C HIS A 226 -4.57 6.76 7.02
N ASP A 227 -4.03 7.91 7.38
CA ASP A 227 -4.37 9.17 6.71
C ASP A 227 -3.42 9.45 5.54
N THR A 228 -3.90 10.24 4.60
CA THR A 228 -3.10 10.69 3.48
C THR A 228 -2.17 11.80 3.94
N ILE A 229 -0.88 11.55 3.81
CA ILE A 229 0.16 12.56 4.00
C ILE A 229 0.09 13.48 2.79
N ASN A 230 -0.15 14.77 3.01
CA ASN A 230 -0.03 15.75 1.94
C ASN A 230 1.43 16.22 1.87
N PRO A 231 2.21 15.80 0.85
CA PRO A 231 3.62 16.15 0.73
C PRO A 231 3.87 17.64 0.52
N PHE A 232 2.83 18.40 0.08
CA PHE A 232 2.97 19.82 -0.24
C PHE A 232 2.78 20.75 0.95
N ASN A 233 2.14 20.34 2.03
CA ASN A 233 1.94 21.19 3.20
C ASN A 233 2.70 20.74 4.45
N GLY A 234 3.39 19.62 4.42
CA GLY A 234 4.26 19.12 5.51
C GLY A 234 3.57 19.00 6.88
N LYS A 235 2.27 19.24 6.94
CA LYS A 235 1.50 19.21 8.17
C LYS A 235 0.87 17.82 8.30
N TYR A 236 1.60 17.01 9.04
CA TYR A 236 1.02 15.90 9.76
C TYR A 236 0.40 16.47 11.03
N LEU A 237 -0.87 16.21 11.30
CA LEU A 237 -1.46 16.55 12.60
C LEU A 237 -1.36 18.01 12.99
#